data_079ade177184989909236c04c4b47d4c
#
_entry.id   079ade177184989909236c04c4b47d4c
#
_cell.length_a   1.000
_cell.length_b   1.000
_cell.length_c   1.000
_cell.angle_alpha   90.00
_cell.angle_beta   90.00
_cell.angle_gamma   90.00
#
_symmetry.space_group_name_H-M   'P 1'
#
loop_
_entity.id
_entity.type
_entity.pdbx_description
1 polymer ?
#
loop_
_entity_poly.entity_id
_entity_poly.type
_entity_poly.pdbx_seq_one_letter_code
_entity_poly.pdbx_strand_id
1 'polypeptide(L)'
;AAKNAKDLSTGGVAPGASGGGSGGGGKTRVICTELHSTGEMSTRDWLRDIKFTYKDLSKEHIKGYLLWAVPTVEHIKKYPTYRKFWKHVAQHRANDIAWRLNQGKFDLLGRIYAGIGEPLCWLIGNCVSDKQIKELELNNWRQA
;
A
#
# COMPACT_ATOMS: atom_id res chain seq x y z
N ALA A 1 -13.03 18.21 28.32
CA ALA A 1 -12.22 18.22 27.08
C ALA A 1 -11.10 17.19 27.12
N ALA A 2 -10.40 17.04 28.27
CA ALA A 2 -9.30 16.08 28.42
C ALA A 2 -9.75 14.61 28.34
N LYS A 3 -10.96 14.28 28.75
CA LYS A 3 -11.52 12.93 28.69
C LYS A 3 -11.76 12.47 27.25
N ASN A 4 -12.21 13.36 26.38
CA ASN A 4 -12.46 13.03 24.99
C ASN A 4 -11.17 12.76 24.19
N ALA A 5 -10.08 13.42 24.54
CA ALA A 5 -8.79 13.19 23.89
C ALA A 5 -8.21 11.80 24.26
N LYS A 6 -8.43 11.33 25.49
CA LYS A 6 -8.01 9.99 25.90
C LYS A 6 -8.83 8.89 25.24
N ASP A 7 -10.12 9.07 25.11
CA ASP A 7 -11.01 8.10 24.47
C ASP A 7 -10.73 7.96 22.97
N LEU A 8 -10.37 9.05 22.31
CA LEU A 8 -9.96 9.03 20.90
C LEU A 8 -8.61 8.34 20.69
N SER A 9 -7.69 8.44 21.66
CA SER A 9 -6.38 7.79 21.53
C SER A 9 -6.41 6.30 21.81
N THR A 10 -7.32 5.85 22.68
CA THR A 10 -7.47 4.42 23.03
C THR A 10 -8.40 3.67 22.08
N GLY A 11 -9.39 4.32 21.53
CA GLY A 11 -10.34 3.69 20.60
C GLY A 11 -9.79 3.40 19.21
N GLY A 12 -8.71 4.06 18.84
CA GLY A 12 -8.13 3.92 17.50
C GLY A 12 -7.18 2.75 17.33
N VAL A 13 -6.86 2.03 18.37
CA VAL A 13 -5.77 1.04 18.34
C VAL A 13 -6.26 -0.38 18.61
N ALA A 14 -7.53 -0.66 18.40
CA ALA A 14 -7.99 -2.03 18.45
C ALA A 14 -7.33 -2.84 17.31
N PRO A 15 -6.44 -3.78 17.62
CA PRO A 15 -5.74 -4.58 16.59
C PRO A 15 -6.72 -5.35 15.70
N GLY A 16 -7.92 -5.62 16.25
CA GLY A 16 -8.99 -6.28 15.51
C GLY A 16 -9.68 -5.42 14.46
N ALA A 17 -9.54 -4.11 14.53
CA ALA A 17 -10.14 -3.23 13.54
C ALA A 17 -9.46 -3.30 12.18
N SER A 18 -8.24 -3.80 12.14
CA SER A 18 -7.51 -4.03 10.89
C SER A 18 -8.16 -5.10 10.01
N GLY A 19 -8.89 -6.02 10.61
CA GLY A 19 -9.65 -7.04 9.87
C GLY A 19 -11.03 -6.58 9.45
N GLY A 20 -11.53 -5.52 10.02
CA GLY A 20 -12.92 -5.07 9.87
C GLY A 20 -13.26 -4.40 8.55
N GLY A 21 -12.38 -4.41 7.63
CA GLY A 21 -12.80 -4.25 6.31
C GLY A 21 -13.14 -2.94 5.77
N SER A 22 -12.36 -2.05 5.99
CA SER A 22 -12.23 -1.02 4.98
C SER A 22 -11.73 -1.64 3.68
N GLY A 23 -12.43 -2.63 3.31
CA GLY A 23 -12.24 -3.66 2.35
C GLY A 23 -11.58 -3.31 1.03
N GLY A 24 -11.78 -2.14 0.48
CA GLY A 24 -11.27 -1.83 -0.85
C GLY A 24 -9.79 -1.44 -0.87
N GLY A 25 -9.36 -0.61 0.06
CA GLY A 25 -8.03 -0.02 0.03
C GLY A 25 -6.88 -1.00 0.25
N GLY A 26 -7.01 -1.89 1.22
CA GLY A 26 -6.01 -2.91 1.48
C GLY A 26 -5.84 -3.90 0.34
N LYS A 27 -6.87 -4.12 -0.45
CA LYS A 27 -6.81 -5.00 -1.62
C LYS A 27 -5.97 -4.45 -2.75
N THR A 28 -5.93 -3.15 -2.91
CA THR A 28 -5.23 -2.48 -4.00
C THR A 28 -3.80 -2.11 -3.66
N ARG A 29 -3.43 -2.15 -2.39
CA ARG A 29 -2.09 -1.77 -1.91
C ARG A 29 -1.52 -2.84 -1.00
N VAL A 30 -1.39 -4.04 -1.55
CA VAL A 30 -1.05 -5.26 -0.80
C VAL A 30 0.31 -5.21 -0.08
N ILE A 31 1.36 -4.62 -0.68
CA ILE A 31 2.68 -4.49 -0.05
C ILE A 31 2.60 -3.54 1.16
N CYS A 32 2.01 -2.36 0.97
CA CYS A 32 1.86 -1.39 2.06
C CYS A 32 0.95 -1.92 3.17
N THR A 33 -0.06 -2.70 2.82
CA THR A 33 -0.96 -3.35 3.79
C THR A 33 -0.22 -4.41 4.59
N GLU A 34 0.62 -5.23 3.97
CA GLU A 34 1.47 -6.19 4.68
C GLU A 34 2.41 -5.48 5.67
N LEU A 35 3.12 -4.45 5.23
CA LEU A 35 4.03 -3.68 6.08
C LEU A 35 3.29 -2.94 7.21
N HIS A 36 2.07 -2.47 6.96
CA HIS A 36 1.23 -1.87 7.99
C HIS A 36 0.78 -2.91 9.03
N SER A 37 0.35 -4.09 8.59
CA SER A 37 -0.12 -5.17 9.48
C SER A 37 0.98 -5.67 10.42
N THR A 38 2.23 -5.59 10.01
CA THR A 38 3.40 -5.97 10.82
C THR A 38 4.02 -4.80 11.61
N GLY A 39 3.39 -3.62 11.56
CA GLY A 39 3.85 -2.43 12.30
C GLY A 39 5.04 -1.70 11.67
N GLU A 40 5.46 -2.08 10.48
CA GLU A 40 6.60 -1.48 9.78
C GLU A 40 6.25 -0.24 8.96
N MET A 41 4.96 0.03 8.77
CA MET A 41 4.44 1.23 8.13
C MET A 41 3.38 1.89 9.03
N SER A 42 3.46 3.21 9.20
CA SER A 42 2.48 3.93 10.03
C SER A 42 1.09 3.93 9.40
N THR A 43 0.05 3.94 10.23
CA THR A 43 -1.35 4.05 9.76
C THR A 43 -1.57 5.31 8.91
N ARG A 44 -0.93 6.41 9.29
CA ARG A 44 -1.01 7.67 8.54
C ARG A 44 -0.48 7.52 7.13
N ASP A 45 0.69 6.92 6.96
CA ASP A 45 1.33 6.74 5.65
C ASP A 45 0.57 5.73 4.80
N TRP A 46 0.10 4.65 5.41
CA TRP A 46 -0.74 3.66 4.76
C TRP A 46 -2.06 4.25 4.24
N LEU A 47 -2.80 5.00 5.05
CA LEU A 47 -4.04 5.66 4.63
C LEU A 47 -3.79 6.72 3.56
N ARG A 48 -2.67 7.43 3.65
CA ARG A 48 -2.28 8.43 2.65
C ARG A 48 -1.98 7.77 1.30
N ASP A 49 -1.26 6.66 1.29
CA ASP A 49 -0.99 5.89 0.06
C ASP A 49 -2.27 5.34 -0.57
N ILE A 50 -3.19 4.82 0.22
CA ILE A 50 -4.50 4.36 -0.25
C ILE A 50 -5.29 5.50 -0.90
N LYS A 51 -5.42 6.63 -0.21
CA LYS A 51 -6.15 7.81 -0.72
C LYS A 51 -5.54 8.34 -2.01
N PHE A 52 -4.21 8.47 -2.05
CA PHE A 52 -3.48 8.88 -3.24
C PHE A 52 -3.74 7.93 -4.42
N THR A 53 -3.66 6.63 -4.17
CA THR A 53 -3.89 5.60 -5.19
C THR A 53 -5.28 5.73 -5.82
N TYR A 54 -6.32 5.89 -5.01
CA TYR A 54 -7.68 6.01 -5.54
C TYR A 54 -7.95 7.35 -6.24
N LYS A 55 -7.31 8.41 -5.81
CA LYS A 55 -7.55 9.74 -6.36
C LYS A 55 -6.72 10.03 -7.60
N ASP A 56 -5.45 9.63 -7.58
CA ASP A 56 -4.45 10.11 -8.54
C ASP A 56 -3.96 9.03 -9.50
N LEU A 57 -4.24 7.75 -9.24
CA LEU A 57 -3.86 6.65 -10.11
C LEU A 57 -5.06 6.04 -10.83
N SER A 58 -4.87 5.64 -12.09
CA SER A 58 -5.90 4.98 -12.88
C SER A 58 -6.06 3.51 -12.52
N LYS A 59 -7.13 2.89 -13.02
CA LYS A 59 -7.36 1.44 -12.88
C LYS A 59 -6.21 0.61 -13.46
N GLU A 60 -5.61 1.05 -14.53
CA GLU A 60 -4.47 0.39 -15.19
C GLU A 60 -3.24 0.36 -14.28
N HIS A 61 -2.96 1.45 -13.56
CA HIS A 61 -1.88 1.48 -12.56
C HIS A 61 -2.12 0.44 -11.45
N ILE A 62 -3.35 0.36 -10.95
CA ILE A 62 -3.74 -0.59 -9.89
C ILE A 62 -3.61 -2.03 -10.38
N LYS A 63 -4.11 -2.35 -11.57
CA LYS A 63 -4.01 -3.67 -12.18
C LYS A 63 -2.56 -4.11 -12.37
N GLY A 64 -1.74 -3.25 -12.97
CA GLY A 64 -0.33 -3.54 -13.21
C GLY A 64 0.44 -3.75 -11.91
N TYR A 65 0.15 -2.94 -10.89
CA TYR A 65 0.72 -3.13 -9.56
C TYR A 65 0.34 -4.49 -8.96
N LEU A 66 -0.94 -4.86 -8.97
CA LEU A 66 -1.40 -6.10 -8.37
C LEU A 66 -0.76 -7.34 -8.99
N LEU A 67 -0.53 -7.33 -10.30
CA LEU A 67 0.05 -8.46 -11.01
C LEU A 67 1.40 -8.91 -10.42
N TRP A 68 2.26 -7.96 -10.08
CA TRP A 68 3.57 -8.28 -9.50
C TRP A 68 3.61 -8.16 -7.97
N ALA A 69 2.78 -7.30 -7.39
CA ALA A 69 2.80 -7.05 -5.95
C ALA A 69 2.23 -8.23 -5.14
N VAL A 70 1.19 -8.89 -5.62
CA VAL A 70 0.60 -10.05 -4.95
C VAL A 70 1.63 -11.19 -4.73
N PRO A 71 2.34 -11.69 -5.75
CA PRO A 71 3.40 -12.66 -5.52
C PRO A 71 4.59 -12.10 -4.70
N THR A 72 4.87 -10.81 -4.81
CA THR A 72 5.93 -10.15 -4.02
C THR A 72 5.62 -10.19 -2.53
N VAL A 73 4.37 -10.05 -2.11
CA VAL A 73 3.98 -10.16 -0.70
C VAL A 73 4.32 -11.52 -0.11
N GLU A 74 4.15 -12.59 -0.86
CA GLU A 74 4.56 -13.93 -0.40
C GLU A 74 6.07 -14.02 -0.15
N HIS A 75 6.88 -13.39 -0.99
CA HIS A 75 8.33 -13.30 -0.77
C HIS A 75 8.69 -12.42 0.43
N ILE A 76 7.97 -11.32 0.64
CA ILE A 76 8.15 -10.44 1.81
C ILE A 76 7.88 -11.21 3.11
N LYS A 77 6.83 -12.02 3.15
CA LYS A 77 6.50 -12.86 4.31
C LYS A 77 7.57 -13.89 4.61
N LYS A 78 8.16 -14.46 3.56
CA LYS A 78 9.09 -15.59 3.67
C LYS A 78 10.55 -15.17 3.89
N TYR A 79 10.99 -14.07 3.28
CA TYR A 79 12.40 -13.67 3.27
C TYR A 79 12.63 -12.29 3.89
N PRO A 80 13.40 -12.21 5.01
CA PRO A 80 13.69 -10.95 5.69
C PRO A 80 14.40 -9.90 4.82
N THR A 81 15.23 -10.34 3.88
CA THR A 81 15.95 -9.45 2.95
C THR A 81 14.98 -8.73 2.02
N TYR A 82 13.99 -9.45 1.47
CA TYR A 82 12.94 -8.86 0.65
C TYR A 82 12.08 -7.88 1.45
N ARG A 83 11.77 -8.22 2.70
CA ARG A 83 11.03 -7.35 3.60
C ARG A 83 11.76 -6.02 3.84
N LYS A 84 13.06 -6.05 4.12
CA LYS A 84 13.88 -4.84 4.31
C LYS A 84 13.91 -3.96 3.06
N PHE A 85 14.09 -4.57 1.90
CA PHE A 85 14.09 -3.86 0.62
C PHE A 85 12.76 -3.16 0.36
N TRP A 86 11.64 -3.88 0.48
CA TRP A 86 10.33 -3.31 0.21
C TRP A 86 9.88 -2.31 1.27
N LYS A 87 10.31 -2.48 2.51
CA LYS A 87 10.13 -1.46 3.55
C LYS A 87 10.84 -0.15 3.17
N HIS A 88 12.07 -0.24 2.68
CA HIS A 88 12.81 0.91 2.17
C HIS A 88 12.06 1.60 1.01
N VAL A 89 11.68 0.85 0.00
CA VAL A 89 10.91 1.39 -1.15
C VAL A 89 9.59 2.02 -0.71
N ALA A 90 8.84 1.35 0.15
CA ALA A 90 7.55 1.84 0.65
C ALA A 90 7.69 3.12 1.46
N GLN A 91 8.75 3.24 2.28
CA GLN A 91 9.00 4.45 3.07
C GLN A 91 9.32 5.65 2.17
N HIS A 92 10.19 5.48 1.18
CA HIS A 92 10.51 6.56 0.24
C HIS A 92 9.31 6.94 -0.62
N ARG A 93 8.49 5.96 -1.02
CA ARG A 93 7.23 6.25 -1.71
C ARG A 93 6.26 7.03 -0.82
N ALA A 94 6.12 6.66 0.44
CA ALA A 94 5.27 7.40 1.39
C ALA A 94 5.74 8.85 1.56
N ASN A 95 7.05 9.08 1.58
CA ASN A 95 7.63 10.41 1.62
C ASN A 95 7.33 11.21 0.34
N ASP A 96 7.44 10.59 -0.83
CA ASP A 96 7.09 11.23 -2.11
C ASP A 96 5.61 11.62 -2.17
N ILE A 97 4.71 10.74 -1.73
CA ILE A 97 3.28 11.04 -1.66
C ILE A 97 3.02 12.19 -0.69
N ALA A 98 3.66 12.20 0.48
CA ALA A 98 3.55 13.28 1.43
C ALA A 98 4.00 14.63 0.83
N TRP A 99 5.09 14.62 0.10
CA TRP A 99 5.58 15.82 -0.59
C TRP A 99 4.59 16.30 -1.67
N ARG A 100 4.08 15.41 -2.51
CA ARG A 100 3.05 15.76 -3.53
C ARG A 100 1.80 16.37 -2.94
N LEU A 101 1.44 15.98 -1.71
CA LEU A 101 0.29 16.50 -0.99
C LEU A 101 0.62 17.73 -0.12
N ASN A 102 1.83 18.29 -0.25
CA ASN A 102 2.33 19.39 0.59
C ASN A 102 2.33 19.08 2.10
N GLN A 103 2.54 17.82 2.45
CA GLN A 103 2.53 17.31 3.83
C GLN A 103 3.88 16.77 4.28
N GLY A 104 4.91 16.92 3.47
CA GLY A 104 6.24 16.40 3.75
C GLY A 104 7.33 17.05 2.92
N LYS A 105 8.58 16.63 3.18
CA LYS A 105 9.76 17.12 2.46
C LYS A 105 9.98 16.34 1.17
N PHE A 106 10.69 16.95 0.22
CA PHE A 106 11.11 16.30 -1.01
C PHE A 106 12.01 15.10 -0.72
N ASP A 107 11.70 13.97 -1.35
CA ASP A 107 12.46 12.73 -1.27
C ASP A 107 12.85 12.28 -2.68
N LEU A 108 14.13 12.43 -3.01
CA LEU A 108 14.64 12.11 -4.35
C LEU A 108 14.48 10.64 -4.70
N LEU A 109 14.76 9.72 -3.78
CA LEU A 109 14.57 8.29 -4.01
C LEU A 109 13.11 7.93 -4.18
N GLY A 110 12.23 8.51 -3.40
CA GLY A 110 10.78 8.36 -3.56
C GLY A 110 10.31 8.84 -4.92
N ARG A 111 10.86 9.96 -5.38
CA ARG A 111 10.56 10.53 -6.71
C ARG A 111 11.03 9.62 -7.84
N ILE A 112 12.22 9.02 -7.71
CA ILE A 112 12.75 8.05 -8.68
C ILE A 112 11.90 6.78 -8.69
N TYR A 113 11.58 6.21 -7.54
CA TYR A 113 10.74 5.02 -7.45
C TYR A 113 9.34 5.24 -8.04
N ALA A 114 8.72 6.38 -7.77
CA ALA A 114 7.44 6.75 -8.37
C ALA A 114 7.56 6.97 -9.88
N GLY A 115 8.60 7.68 -10.32
CA GLY A 115 8.84 7.99 -11.73
C GLY A 115 9.09 6.76 -12.61
N ILE A 116 9.57 5.67 -12.04
CA ILE A 116 9.74 4.37 -12.71
C ILE A 116 8.53 3.47 -12.48
N GLY A 117 8.08 3.35 -11.23
CA GLY A 117 7.05 2.40 -10.83
C GLY A 117 5.67 2.72 -11.37
N GLU A 118 5.26 3.98 -11.34
CA GLU A 118 3.93 4.37 -11.80
C GLU A 118 3.74 4.14 -13.31
N PRO A 119 4.63 4.61 -14.22
CA PRO A 119 4.52 4.32 -15.65
C PRO A 119 4.59 2.83 -15.95
N LEU A 120 5.45 2.08 -15.25
CA LEU A 120 5.57 0.64 -15.42
C LEU A 120 4.29 -0.08 -15.03
N CYS A 121 3.68 0.26 -13.90
CA CYS A 121 2.39 -0.29 -13.48
C CYS A 121 1.28 0.01 -14.49
N TRP A 122 1.24 1.22 -15.01
CA TRP A 122 0.26 1.60 -16.04
C TRP A 122 0.44 0.78 -17.32
N LEU A 123 1.68 0.63 -17.80
CA LEU A 123 1.98 -0.16 -18.99
C LEU A 123 1.58 -1.63 -18.81
N ILE A 124 1.96 -2.25 -17.72
CA ILE A 124 1.59 -3.63 -17.37
C ILE A 124 0.07 -3.76 -17.26
N GLY A 125 -0.61 -2.81 -16.61
CA GLY A 125 -2.05 -2.82 -16.43
C GLY A 125 -2.84 -2.75 -17.73
N ASN A 126 -2.31 -2.11 -18.75
CA ASN A 126 -2.92 -2.10 -20.09
C ASN A 126 -2.78 -3.46 -20.82
N CYS A 127 -1.85 -4.29 -20.40
CA CYS A 127 -1.62 -5.62 -20.98
C CYS A 127 -2.35 -6.74 -20.22
N VAL A 128 -2.94 -6.46 -19.05
CA VAL A 128 -3.55 -7.45 -18.17
C VAL A 128 -5.08 -7.38 -18.24
N SER A 129 -5.73 -8.54 -18.37
CA SER A 129 -7.19 -8.61 -18.36
C SER A 129 -7.79 -8.52 -16.96
N ASP A 130 -9.02 -7.99 -16.86
CA ASP A 130 -9.76 -7.92 -15.60
C ASP A 130 -9.99 -9.30 -14.96
N LYS A 131 -10.10 -10.33 -15.78
CA LYS A 131 -10.27 -11.71 -15.32
C LYS A 131 -9.03 -12.19 -14.55
N GLN A 132 -7.83 -11.94 -15.08
CA GLN A 132 -6.58 -12.30 -14.41
C GLN A 132 -6.42 -11.61 -13.05
N ILE A 133 -6.83 -10.35 -12.95
CA ILE A 133 -6.78 -9.61 -11.67
C ILE A 133 -7.76 -10.20 -10.66
N LYS A 134 -8.99 -10.53 -11.07
CA LYS A 134 -9.96 -11.19 -10.18
C LYS A 134 -9.46 -12.54 -9.67
N GLU A 135 -8.82 -13.32 -10.51
CA GLU A 135 -8.23 -14.60 -10.11
C GLU A 135 -7.10 -14.42 -9.09
N LEU A 136 -6.23 -13.42 -9.28
CA LEU A 136 -5.17 -13.07 -8.33
C LEU A 136 -5.73 -12.61 -6.98
N GLU A 137 -6.75 -11.77 -7.00
CA GLU A 137 -7.44 -11.31 -5.79
C GLU A 137 -8.06 -12.49 -5.02
N LEU A 138 -8.79 -13.37 -5.72
CA LEU A 138 -9.42 -14.55 -5.12
C LEU A 138 -8.38 -15.49 -4.51
N ASN A 139 -7.26 -15.73 -5.19
CA ASN A 139 -6.20 -16.58 -4.68
C ASN A 139 -5.52 -15.97 -3.44
N ASN A 140 -5.30 -14.66 -3.43
CA ASN A 140 -4.75 -13.96 -2.28
C ASN A 140 -5.66 -14.08 -1.04
N TRP A 141 -6.99 -14.03 -1.24
CA TRP A 141 -7.96 -14.22 -0.18
C TRP A 141 -8.00 -15.64 0.39
N ARG A 142 -7.78 -16.64 -0.46
CA ARG A 142 -7.78 -18.06 -0.03
C ARG A 142 -6.53 -18.40 0.80
N GLN A 143 -5.46 -17.66 0.64
CA GLN A 143 -4.19 -17.87 1.36
C GLN A 143 -4.08 -17.04 2.64
N ALA A 144 -4.93 -16.05 2.79
CA ALA A 144 -5.00 -15.22 3.99
C ALA A 144 -5.90 -15.85 5.06
#